data_2c5a83b8d823d065ced93fa985375a43
#
_entry.id   2c5a83b8d823d065ced93fa985375a43
#
_cell.length_a   1.000
_cell.length_b   1.000
_cell.length_c   1.000
_cell.angle_alpha   90.00
_cell.angle_beta   90.00
_cell.angle_gamma   90.00
#
_symmetry.space_group_name_H-M   'P 1'
#
loop_
_entity.id
_entity.type
_entity.pdbx_description
1 polymer ?
#
loop_
_entity_poly.entity_id
_entity_poly.type
_entity_poly.pdbx_seq_one_letter_code
_entity_poly.pdbx_strand_id
1 'polypeptide(L)'
;MTIHWSGTGLSAIPGLRELIQTGKPVTVWNRTVEKAQDAVGDLTQDIKRFEPAMIEAALQPGDVIVSMLPGDWHVPLAKMALTKGAHFVSSSYISPEMRALDTQAKAAGLALVNEVGLDPGIDHLMAHYL
;
A
#
# COMPACT_ATOMS: atom_id res chain seq x y z
N MET A 1 -7.66 -4.52 12.37
CA MET A 1 -6.96 -4.35 11.08
C MET A 1 -6.40 -2.93 10.98
N THR A 2 -5.13 -2.82 10.73
CA THR A 2 -4.46 -1.55 10.48
C THR A 2 -4.03 -1.47 9.00
N ILE A 3 -4.17 -0.31 8.41
CA ILE A 3 -3.71 -0.03 7.06
C ILE A 3 -2.37 0.66 7.16
N HIS A 4 -1.32 0.03 6.63
CA HIS A 4 0.03 0.59 6.57
C HIS A 4 0.24 1.22 5.21
N TRP A 5 0.13 2.54 5.15
CA TRP A 5 0.27 3.30 3.91
C TRP A 5 1.70 3.79 3.75
N SER A 6 2.35 3.39 2.68
CA SER A 6 3.74 3.78 2.39
C SER A 6 3.82 4.68 1.18
N GLY A 7 4.38 5.86 1.36
CA GLY A 7 4.59 6.85 0.32
C GLY A 7 3.59 8.00 0.34
N THR A 8 4.09 9.22 0.22
CA THR A 8 3.28 10.45 0.20
C THR A 8 3.65 11.33 -0.99
N GLY A 9 3.80 10.72 -2.18
CA GLY A 9 3.95 11.46 -3.41
C GLY A 9 2.66 12.22 -3.76
N LEU A 10 2.76 13.19 -4.67
CA LEU A 10 1.64 14.08 -4.99
C LEU A 10 0.36 13.33 -5.40
N SER A 11 0.49 12.26 -6.15
CA SER A 11 -0.67 11.49 -6.61
C SER A 11 -1.30 10.63 -5.51
N ALA A 12 -0.57 10.34 -4.44
CA ALA A 12 -1.04 9.50 -3.34
C ALA A 12 -1.81 10.28 -2.28
N ILE A 13 -1.52 11.57 -2.13
CA ILE A 13 -2.03 12.40 -1.03
C ILE A 13 -3.56 12.46 -0.98
N PRO A 14 -4.28 12.75 -2.07
CA PRO A 14 -5.74 12.87 -1.99
C PRO A 14 -6.42 11.60 -1.48
N GLY A 15 -6.03 10.44 -1.98
CA GLY A 15 -6.60 9.17 -1.56
C GLY A 15 -6.26 8.84 -0.11
N LEU A 16 -5.02 9.12 0.31
CA LEU A 16 -4.59 8.91 1.69
C LEU A 16 -5.40 9.78 2.66
N ARG A 17 -5.56 11.06 2.34
CA ARG A 17 -6.36 11.97 3.17
C ARG A 17 -7.80 11.49 3.31
N GLU A 18 -8.41 11.09 2.21
CA GLU A 18 -9.78 10.57 2.22
C GLU A 18 -9.88 9.30 3.09
N LEU A 19 -8.93 8.39 2.95
CA LEU A 19 -8.90 7.16 3.75
C LEU A 19 -8.81 7.46 5.24
N ILE A 20 -7.93 8.37 5.65
CA ILE A 20 -7.79 8.76 7.06
C ILE A 20 -9.10 9.36 7.59
N GLN A 21 -9.77 10.17 6.79
CA GLN A 21 -11.03 10.82 7.16
C GLN A 21 -12.18 9.83 7.35
N THR A 22 -12.08 8.60 6.83
CA THR A 22 -13.07 7.55 7.10
C THR A 22 -13.03 7.03 8.54
N GLY A 23 -12.04 7.37 9.30
CA GLY A 23 -11.87 6.90 10.69
C GLY A 23 -11.20 5.54 10.82
N LYS A 24 -10.74 4.93 9.72
CA LYS A 24 -10.01 3.66 9.78
C LYS A 24 -8.62 3.87 10.36
N PRO A 25 -8.07 2.89 11.08
CA PRO A 25 -6.71 2.99 11.61
C PRO A 25 -5.70 2.92 10.46
N VAL A 26 -4.97 4.02 10.24
CA VAL A 26 -3.96 4.15 9.21
C VAL A 26 -2.65 4.59 9.84
N THR A 27 -1.57 3.83 9.61
CA THR A 27 -0.21 4.26 9.91
C THR A 27 0.43 4.70 8.61
N VAL A 28 0.95 5.93 8.59
CA VAL A 28 1.60 6.50 7.41
C VAL A 28 3.10 6.32 7.53
N TRP A 29 3.70 5.70 6.52
CA TRP A 29 5.13 5.47 6.43
C TRP A 29 5.71 6.27 5.26
N ASN A 30 6.72 7.05 5.51
CA ASN A 30 7.39 7.80 4.46
C ASN A 30 8.89 7.91 4.74
N ARG A 31 9.69 7.91 3.67
CA ARG A 31 11.14 8.09 3.80
C ARG A 31 11.46 9.40 4.50
N THR A 32 10.75 10.47 4.14
CA THR A 32 10.88 11.79 4.75
C THR A 32 9.65 12.08 5.58
N VAL A 33 9.79 12.04 6.90
CA VAL A 33 8.67 12.25 7.85
C VAL A 33 8.05 13.62 7.65
N GLU A 34 8.85 14.65 7.41
CA GLU A 34 8.38 16.01 7.21
C GLU A 34 7.41 16.14 6.04
N LYS A 35 7.68 15.43 4.94
CA LYS A 35 6.77 15.40 3.79
C LYS A 35 5.42 14.76 4.13
N ALA A 36 5.45 13.71 4.93
CA ALA A 36 4.23 13.06 5.38
C ALA A 36 3.45 13.98 6.34
N GLN A 37 4.14 14.68 7.21
CA GLN A 37 3.52 15.67 8.09
C GLN A 37 2.88 16.81 7.33
N ASP A 38 3.52 17.31 6.27
CA ASP A 38 2.95 18.33 5.41
C ASP A 38 1.70 17.81 4.68
N ALA A 39 1.70 16.54 4.30
CA ALA A 39 0.61 15.93 3.55
C ALA A 39 -0.62 15.64 4.42
N VAL A 40 -0.44 15.11 5.62
CA VAL A 40 -1.52 14.56 6.45
C VAL A 40 -1.40 14.88 7.94
N GLY A 41 -0.44 15.71 8.35
CA GLY A 41 -0.23 16.02 9.77
C GLY A 41 -1.40 16.72 10.44
N ASP A 42 -2.29 17.34 9.67
CA ASP A 42 -3.54 17.93 10.15
C ASP A 42 -4.62 16.88 10.46
N LEU A 43 -4.47 15.66 9.96
CA LEU A 43 -5.45 14.58 10.11
C LEU A 43 -5.01 13.46 11.03
N THR A 44 -3.71 13.23 11.16
CA THR A 44 -3.18 12.12 11.96
C THR A 44 -1.82 12.44 12.54
N GLN A 45 -1.53 11.84 13.71
CA GLN A 45 -0.21 11.85 14.33
C GLN A 45 0.54 10.53 14.11
N ASP A 46 -0.10 9.53 13.51
CA ASP A 46 0.50 8.22 13.29
C ASP A 46 1.31 8.20 12.01
N ILE A 47 2.41 8.92 12.03
CA ILE A 47 3.35 9.10 10.92
C ILE A 47 4.70 8.59 11.37
N LYS A 48 5.28 7.66 10.60
CA LYS A 48 6.56 7.02 10.92
C LYS A 48 7.50 7.06 9.73
N ARG A 49 8.79 7.05 10.03
CA ARG A 49 9.81 6.92 8.99
C ARG A 49 9.76 5.53 8.38
N PHE A 50 9.78 5.48 7.04
CA PHE A 50 9.78 4.22 6.31
C PHE A 50 11.11 3.48 6.53
N GLU A 51 11.02 2.33 7.17
CA GLU A 51 12.11 1.36 7.30
C GLU A 51 11.48 -0.04 7.22
N PRO A 52 11.95 -0.90 6.29
CA PRO A 52 11.33 -2.22 6.10
C PRO A 52 11.22 -3.04 7.38
N ALA A 53 12.27 -3.06 8.20
CA ALA A 53 12.26 -3.80 9.47
C ALA A 53 11.19 -3.28 10.45
N MET A 54 10.94 -1.98 10.43
CA MET A 54 9.94 -1.36 11.31
C MET A 54 8.52 -1.70 10.88
N ILE A 55 8.25 -1.67 9.57
CA ILE A 55 6.96 -2.11 9.04
C ILE A 55 6.73 -3.57 9.35
N GLU A 56 7.73 -4.40 9.11
CA GLU A 56 7.64 -5.84 9.38
C GLU A 56 7.28 -6.10 10.84
N ALA A 57 7.92 -5.39 11.76
CA ALA A 57 7.64 -5.53 13.19
C ALA A 57 6.23 -5.07 13.57
N ALA A 58 5.69 -4.07 12.86
CA ALA A 58 4.37 -3.51 13.13
C ALA A 58 3.22 -4.32 12.54
N LEU A 59 3.48 -5.12 11.50
CA LEU A 59 2.45 -5.89 10.80
C LEU A 59 1.84 -6.97 11.67
N GLN A 60 0.51 -7.05 11.64
CA GLN A 60 -0.27 -8.10 12.28
C GLN A 60 -1.08 -8.85 11.23
N PRO A 61 -1.43 -10.13 11.47
CA PRO A 61 -2.31 -10.86 10.57
C PRO A 61 -3.61 -10.10 10.31
N GLY A 62 -4.02 -10.03 9.05
CA GLY A 62 -5.21 -9.30 8.63
C GLY A 62 -4.98 -7.82 8.32
N ASP A 63 -3.81 -7.28 8.58
CA ASP A 63 -3.46 -5.92 8.18
C ASP A 63 -3.33 -5.79 6.65
N VAL A 64 -3.25 -4.54 6.18
CA VAL A 64 -3.07 -4.24 4.76
C VAL A 64 -1.86 -3.33 4.60
N ILE A 65 -0.96 -3.66 3.67
CA ILE A 65 0.08 -2.75 3.21
C ILE A 65 -0.40 -2.10 1.92
N VAL A 66 -0.42 -0.78 1.87
CA VAL A 66 -0.62 -0.02 0.63
C VAL A 66 0.73 0.57 0.24
N SER A 67 1.24 0.20 -0.93
CA SER A 67 2.51 0.70 -1.43
C SER A 67 2.29 1.71 -2.55
N MET A 68 2.60 2.96 -2.27
CA MET A 68 2.65 4.06 -3.23
C MET A 68 4.10 4.53 -3.41
N LEU A 69 5.04 3.66 -3.10
CA LEU A 69 6.48 3.85 -3.27
C LEU A 69 6.90 3.54 -4.72
N PRO A 70 8.15 3.83 -5.09
CA PRO A 70 8.68 3.36 -6.38
C PRO A 70 8.55 1.85 -6.53
N GLY A 71 8.40 1.40 -7.79
CA GLY A 71 8.07 0.03 -8.12
C GLY A 71 8.98 -1.05 -7.52
N ASP A 72 10.25 -0.72 -7.30
CA ASP A 72 11.23 -1.64 -6.71
C ASP A 72 10.85 -2.14 -5.31
N TRP A 73 9.98 -1.40 -4.61
CA TRP A 73 9.54 -1.76 -3.27
C TRP A 73 8.33 -2.69 -3.24
N HIS A 74 7.59 -2.81 -4.35
CA HIS A 74 6.31 -3.53 -4.34
C HIS A 74 6.46 -5.01 -4.05
N VAL A 75 7.34 -5.70 -4.76
CA VAL A 75 7.53 -7.15 -4.55
C VAL A 75 8.07 -7.45 -3.16
N PRO A 76 9.11 -6.75 -2.65
CA PRO A 76 9.57 -6.96 -1.28
C PRO A 76 8.47 -6.77 -0.24
N LEU A 77 7.65 -5.72 -0.37
CA LEU A 77 6.56 -5.47 0.57
C LEU A 77 5.43 -6.49 0.44
N ALA A 78 5.12 -6.95 -0.77
CA ALA A 78 4.14 -8.01 -0.98
C ALA A 78 4.58 -9.33 -0.32
N LYS A 79 5.86 -9.69 -0.46
CA LYS A 79 6.42 -10.88 0.20
C LYS A 79 6.37 -10.74 1.72
N MET A 80 6.69 -9.57 2.25
CA MET A 80 6.59 -9.28 3.67
C MET A 80 5.15 -9.44 4.16
N ALA A 81 4.18 -8.89 3.42
CA ALA A 81 2.77 -9.03 3.76
C ALA A 81 2.36 -10.50 3.83
N LEU A 82 2.71 -11.30 2.83
CA LEU A 82 2.39 -12.73 2.81
C LEU A 82 2.98 -13.46 4.00
N THR A 83 4.24 -13.17 4.36
CA THR A 83 4.90 -13.78 5.50
C THR A 83 4.20 -13.46 6.82
N LYS A 84 3.64 -12.27 6.94
CA LYS A 84 2.96 -11.80 8.15
C LYS A 84 1.45 -12.08 8.17
N GLY A 85 0.91 -12.69 7.14
CA GLY A 85 -0.53 -12.92 7.05
C GLY A 85 -1.34 -11.66 6.74
N ALA A 86 -0.74 -10.71 6.06
CA ALA A 86 -1.34 -9.43 5.69
C ALA A 86 -1.63 -9.36 4.19
N HIS A 87 -2.48 -8.41 3.79
CA HIS A 87 -2.81 -8.14 2.40
C HIS A 87 -1.90 -7.04 1.83
N PHE A 88 -1.84 -6.96 0.51
CA PHE A 88 -1.01 -5.97 -0.18
C PHE A 88 -1.81 -5.29 -1.30
N VAL A 89 -1.63 -3.98 -1.43
CA VAL A 89 -2.26 -3.16 -2.47
C VAL A 89 -1.23 -2.21 -3.08
N SER A 90 -1.20 -2.08 -4.40
CA SER A 90 -0.41 -1.07 -5.08
C SER A 90 -1.13 -0.51 -6.30
N SER A 91 -0.70 0.66 -6.75
CA SER A 91 -1.22 1.29 -7.97
C SER A 91 -0.39 0.98 -9.21
N SER A 92 0.65 0.17 -9.09
CA SER A 92 1.56 -0.15 -10.20
C SER A 92 1.11 -1.35 -11.01
N TYR A 93 1.63 -1.48 -12.22
CA TYR A 93 1.42 -2.65 -13.07
C TYR A 93 1.93 -3.92 -12.40
N ILE A 94 1.25 -5.04 -12.71
CA ILE A 94 1.67 -6.35 -12.22
C ILE A 94 2.96 -6.77 -12.94
N SER A 95 4.02 -7.00 -12.16
CA SER A 95 5.26 -7.56 -12.67
C SER A 95 5.20 -9.09 -12.71
N PRO A 96 6.09 -9.76 -13.49
CA PRO A 96 6.20 -11.22 -13.45
C PRO A 96 6.48 -11.76 -12.05
N GLU A 97 7.33 -11.07 -11.27
CA GLU A 97 7.66 -11.44 -9.89
C GLU A 97 6.44 -11.34 -8.98
N MET A 98 5.62 -10.30 -9.15
CA MET A 98 4.38 -10.16 -8.40
C MET A 98 3.40 -11.26 -8.74
N ARG A 99 3.26 -11.57 -10.03
CA ARG A 99 2.37 -12.65 -10.51
C ARG A 99 2.78 -14.01 -9.94
N ALA A 100 4.07 -14.23 -9.74
CA ALA A 100 4.59 -15.47 -9.17
C ALA A 100 4.16 -15.68 -7.71
N LEU A 101 3.71 -14.64 -7.01
CA LEU A 101 3.22 -14.74 -5.64
C LEU A 101 1.75 -15.18 -5.55
N ASP A 102 1.04 -15.28 -6.67
CA ASP A 102 -0.39 -15.56 -6.70
C ASP A 102 -0.76 -16.88 -6.01
N THR A 103 -0.03 -17.95 -6.29
CA THR A 103 -0.28 -19.26 -5.69
C THR A 103 -0.13 -19.21 -4.16
N GLN A 104 0.92 -18.57 -3.67
CA GLN A 104 1.15 -18.42 -2.23
C GLN A 104 0.04 -17.59 -1.58
N ALA A 105 -0.36 -16.49 -2.22
CA ALA A 105 -1.42 -15.63 -1.71
C ALA A 105 -2.75 -16.39 -1.62
N LYS A 106 -3.12 -17.11 -2.66
CA LYS A 106 -4.35 -17.91 -2.69
C LYS A 106 -4.35 -19.00 -1.61
N ALA A 107 -3.23 -19.70 -1.46
CA ALA A 107 -3.09 -20.75 -0.45
C ALA A 107 -3.23 -20.19 0.98
N ALA A 108 -2.81 -18.95 1.21
CA ALA A 108 -2.90 -18.28 2.51
C ALA A 108 -4.23 -17.53 2.72
N GLY A 109 -5.08 -17.45 1.71
CA GLY A 109 -6.32 -16.67 1.77
C GLY A 109 -6.10 -15.16 1.81
N LEU A 110 -4.99 -14.68 1.22
CA LEU A 110 -4.59 -13.28 1.24
C LEU A 110 -4.79 -12.63 -0.13
N ALA A 111 -5.07 -11.33 -0.14
CA ALA A 111 -5.25 -10.55 -1.35
C ALA A 111 -3.99 -9.79 -1.72
N LEU A 112 -3.58 -9.90 -2.98
CA LEU A 112 -2.58 -9.04 -3.61
C LEU A 112 -3.28 -8.27 -4.72
N VAL A 113 -3.53 -6.98 -4.50
CA VAL A 113 -4.29 -6.15 -5.45
C VAL A 113 -3.35 -5.13 -6.06
N ASN A 114 -3.23 -5.15 -7.38
CA ASN A 114 -2.37 -4.24 -8.12
C ASN A 114 -3.21 -3.46 -9.14
N GLU A 115 -2.60 -2.45 -9.77
CA GLU A 115 -3.26 -1.64 -10.78
C GLU A 115 -4.49 -0.90 -10.23
N VAL A 116 -4.39 -0.45 -8.97
CA VAL A 116 -5.45 0.29 -8.30
C VAL A 116 -5.20 1.79 -8.48
N GLY A 117 -5.70 2.34 -9.57
CA GLY A 117 -5.48 3.75 -9.90
C GLY A 117 -6.16 4.12 -11.21
N LEU A 118 -5.75 5.25 -11.79
CA LEU A 118 -6.24 5.71 -13.07
C LEU A 118 -5.53 5.00 -14.22
N ASP A 119 -4.21 4.97 -14.18
CA ASP A 119 -3.33 4.33 -15.17
C ASP A 119 -2.09 3.78 -14.44
N PRO A 120 -2.05 2.46 -14.15
CA PRO A 120 -3.05 1.44 -14.48
C PRO A 120 -4.26 1.41 -13.54
N GLY A 121 -5.38 0.94 -14.05
CA GLY A 121 -6.59 0.69 -13.26
C GLY A 121 -7.85 1.08 -14.02
N ILE A 122 -8.37 2.28 -13.78
CA ILE A 122 -9.60 2.79 -14.41
C ILE A 122 -9.47 2.84 -15.94
N ASP A 123 -8.29 3.12 -16.47
CA ASP A 123 -8.03 3.16 -17.91
C ASP A 123 -8.37 1.81 -18.58
N HIS A 124 -8.05 0.70 -17.95
CA HIS A 124 -8.39 -0.64 -18.45
C HIS A 124 -9.90 -0.85 -18.45
N LEU A 125 -10.59 -0.43 -17.40
CA LEU A 125 -12.04 -0.53 -17.32
C LEU A 125 -12.70 0.30 -18.42
N MET A 126 -12.22 1.50 -18.65
CA MET A 126 -12.74 2.38 -19.71
C MET A 126 -12.50 1.80 -21.09
N ALA A 127 -11.31 1.22 -21.34
CA ALA A 127 -10.99 0.58 -22.61
C ALA A 127 -11.93 -0.61 -22.92
N HIS A 128 -12.26 -1.38 -21.91
CA HIS A 128 -13.21 -2.49 -22.05
C HIS A 128 -14.64 -2.00 -22.30
N TYR A 129 -15.01 -0.86 -21.76
CA TYR A 129 -16.34 -0.29 -21.91
C TYR A 129 -16.55 0.31 -23.31
N LEU A 130 -15.50 0.90 -23.87
CA LEU A 130 -15.55 1.52 -25.22
C LEU A 130 -15.40 0.50 -26.33
#